data_ba6e0b0e800312980f00c92f9f5954fd
#
_entry.id   ba6e0b0e800312980f00c92f9f5954fd
#
_cell.length_a   1.000
_cell.length_b   1.000
_cell.length_c   1.000
_cell.angle_alpha   90.00
_cell.angle_beta   90.00
_cell.angle_gamma   90.00
#
_symmetry.space_group_name_H-M   'P 1'
#
loop_
_entity.id
_entity.type
_entity.pdbx_description
1 polymer ?
#
loop_
_entity_poly.entity_id
_entity_poly.type
_entity_poly.pdbx_seq_one_letter_code
_entity_poly.pdbx_strand_id
1 'polypeptide(L)'
;MSVDRGPAGPLTVRARELWEFLAGTGARFGAPVRVTVSPESQLCSPGWAGIVVIEGAALATAPDQETARLIEQALGGLAADALTSAGVLGRRLPIAEIRGPATLAYLDPADFRPQPAATTPLDLDHPDLQAFLQAAEAADLQESGMGEITTPTFAIRQDGQVVAAAGYRDWPCGAAHVSVLTAAAVRGRGLARTAASAAVAHAIAEGKLPQWRARPEASRRVARTLGFRELGAQVSVRLAAADPALPGR
;
A
#
# COMPACT_ATOMS: atom_id res chain seq x y z
N MET A 1 3.00 -21.93 21.66
CA MET A 1 2.20 -21.02 22.50
C MET A 1 1.45 -20.08 21.58
N SER A 2 0.16 -20.33 21.37
CA SER A 2 -0.73 -19.42 20.62
C SER A 2 -1.01 -18.23 21.52
N VAL A 3 -0.52 -17.07 21.15
CA VAL A 3 -0.89 -15.82 21.82
C VAL A 3 -2.33 -15.54 21.42
N ASP A 4 -3.25 -15.72 22.35
CA ASP A 4 -4.64 -15.30 22.20
C ASP A 4 -4.62 -13.75 22.05
N ARG A 5 -4.71 -13.30 20.78
CA ARG A 5 -4.86 -11.88 20.48
C ARG A 5 -6.34 -11.56 20.65
N GLY A 6 -6.66 -10.76 21.63
CA GLY A 6 -8.01 -10.23 21.81
C GLY A 6 -8.62 -9.66 20.51
N PRO A 7 -9.89 -9.23 20.52
CA PRO A 7 -10.59 -8.75 19.33
C PRO A 7 -9.79 -7.61 18.67
N ALA A 8 -9.75 -7.62 17.33
CA ALA A 8 -9.07 -6.59 16.53
C ALA A 8 -9.63 -5.19 16.87
N GLY A 9 -8.75 -4.24 17.08
CA GLY A 9 -9.16 -2.86 17.35
C GLY A 9 -9.85 -2.21 16.13
N PRO A 10 -10.60 -1.10 16.33
CA PRO A 10 -11.40 -0.47 15.25
C PRO A 10 -10.58 -0.14 14.00
N LEU A 11 -9.35 0.34 14.15
CA LEU A 11 -8.45 0.65 13.04
C LEU A 11 -8.12 -0.59 12.21
N THR A 12 -7.83 -1.71 12.88
CA THR A 12 -7.53 -2.99 12.23
C THR A 12 -8.74 -3.54 11.48
N VAL A 13 -9.94 -3.40 12.06
CA VAL A 13 -11.19 -3.82 11.41
C VAL A 13 -11.37 -3.05 10.10
N ARG A 14 -11.32 -1.72 10.14
CA ARG A 14 -11.44 -0.88 8.93
C ARG A 14 -10.36 -1.20 7.89
N ALA A 15 -9.14 -1.43 8.33
CA ALA A 15 -8.04 -1.80 7.43
C ALA A 15 -8.32 -3.14 6.73
N ARG A 16 -8.83 -4.15 7.45
CA ARG A 16 -9.18 -5.47 6.88
C ARG A 16 -10.37 -5.37 5.92
N GLU A 17 -11.42 -4.64 6.28
CA GLU A 17 -12.60 -4.41 5.43
C GLU A 17 -12.21 -3.82 4.07
N LEU A 18 -11.29 -2.86 4.03
CA LEU A 18 -10.76 -2.31 2.78
C LEU A 18 -10.15 -3.39 1.89
N TRP A 19 -9.28 -4.23 2.44
CA TRP A 19 -8.60 -5.26 1.65
C TRP A 19 -9.52 -6.41 1.27
N GLU A 20 -10.48 -6.77 2.10
CA GLU A 20 -11.52 -7.74 1.76
C GLU A 20 -12.39 -7.24 0.61
N PHE A 21 -12.72 -5.95 0.60
CA PHE A 21 -13.43 -5.33 -0.52
C PHE A 21 -12.61 -5.39 -1.80
N LEU A 22 -11.35 -4.98 -1.75
CA LEU A 22 -10.43 -4.99 -2.90
C LEU A 22 -10.14 -6.41 -3.42
N ALA A 23 -10.17 -7.40 -2.54
CA ALA A 23 -9.98 -8.81 -2.88
C ALA A 23 -11.17 -9.39 -3.66
N GLY A 24 -12.35 -8.79 -3.55
CA GLY A 24 -13.56 -9.26 -4.19
C GLY A 24 -14.38 -10.24 -3.36
N THR A 25 -15.40 -10.82 -3.96
CA THR A 25 -16.41 -11.61 -3.28
C THR A 25 -15.84 -12.87 -2.60
N GLY A 26 -16.15 -13.02 -1.32
CA GLY A 26 -15.84 -14.25 -0.55
C GLY A 26 -14.45 -14.30 0.08
N ALA A 27 -13.55 -13.41 -0.28
CA ALA A 27 -12.22 -13.35 0.34
C ALA A 27 -12.30 -12.74 1.76
N ARG A 28 -11.67 -13.38 2.73
CA ARG A 28 -11.65 -12.95 4.13
C ARG A 28 -10.28 -13.18 4.76
N PHE A 29 -9.92 -12.30 5.70
CA PHE A 29 -8.75 -12.54 6.54
C PHE A 29 -8.94 -13.77 7.41
N GLY A 30 -7.88 -14.56 7.54
CA GLY A 30 -7.88 -15.79 8.36
C GLY A 30 -6.49 -16.21 8.80
N ALA A 31 -6.47 -17.16 9.72
CA ALA A 31 -5.29 -17.90 10.14
C ALA A 31 -5.73 -19.36 10.43
N PRO A 32 -5.33 -20.35 9.62
CA PRO A 32 -4.44 -20.25 8.46
C PRO A 32 -5.03 -19.44 7.28
N VAL A 33 -4.16 -18.95 6.42
CA VAL A 33 -4.58 -18.24 5.22
C VAL A 33 -5.28 -19.21 4.25
N ARG A 34 -6.37 -18.71 3.64
CA ARG A 34 -7.01 -19.35 2.49
C ARG A 34 -6.80 -18.49 1.25
N VAL A 35 -6.56 -19.14 0.13
CA VAL A 35 -6.40 -18.45 -1.15
C VAL A 35 -7.74 -18.49 -1.90
N THR A 36 -8.31 -17.34 -2.12
CA THR A 36 -9.56 -17.19 -2.88
C THR A 36 -9.26 -16.98 -4.35
N VAL A 37 -9.89 -17.76 -5.23
CA VAL A 37 -9.83 -17.49 -6.67
C VAL A 37 -10.68 -16.25 -6.96
N SER A 38 -10.04 -15.21 -7.41
CA SER A 38 -10.67 -13.92 -7.71
C SER A 38 -9.92 -13.23 -8.86
N PRO A 39 -10.24 -13.54 -10.12
CA PRO A 39 -9.60 -12.94 -11.29
C PRO A 39 -9.78 -11.40 -11.35
N GLU A 40 -10.88 -10.91 -10.77
CA GLU A 40 -11.21 -9.46 -10.70
C GLU A 40 -10.66 -8.78 -9.45
N SER A 41 -9.81 -9.47 -8.66
CA SER A 41 -9.20 -8.91 -7.46
C SER A 41 -8.38 -7.65 -7.78
N GLN A 42 -8.60 -6.60 -7.01
CA GLN A 42 -7.86 -5.34 -7.09
C GLN A 42 -6.64 -5.29 -6.14
N LEU A 43 -6.28 -6.41 -5.50
CA LEU A 43 -5.07 -6.51 -4.68
C LEU A 43 -3.79 -6.34 -5.50
N CYS A 44 -3.84 -6.70 -6.78
CA CYS A 44 -2.71 -6.69 -7.70
C CYS A 44 -3.17 -6.57 -9.15
N SER A 45 -2.22 -6.51 -10.07
CA SER A 45 -2.50 -6.50 -11.51
C SER A 45 -3.21 -7.79 -11.95
N PRO A 46 -4.02 -7.77 -13.01
CA PRO A 46 -4.62 -8.97 -13.59
C PRO A 46 -3.58 -10.06 -13.89
N GLY A 47 -3.92 -11.30 -13.61
CA GLY A 47 -3.02 -12.45 -13.78
C GLY A 47 -1.97 -12.62 -12.67
N TRP A 48 -2.00 -11.80 -11.63
CA TRP A 48 -1.13 -11.91 -10.45
C TRP A 48 -1.90 -12.46 -9.26
N ALA A 49 -1.18 -13.02 -8.30
CA ALA A 49 -1.70 -13.32 -6.97
C ALA A 49 -1.28 -12.24 -5.98
N GLY A 50 -2.20 -11.83 -5.12
CA GLY A 50 -1.99 -10.84 -4.08
C GLY A 50 -2.09 -11.48 -2.69
N ILE A 51 -1.16 -11.12 -1.81
CA ILE A 51 -1.13 -11.58 -0.41
C ILE A 51 -1.03 -10.34 0.48
N VAL A 52 -1.95 -10.22 1.42
CA VAL A 52 -2.00 -9.14 2.41
C VAL A 52 -2.00 -9.73 3.81
N VAL A 53 -1.17 -9.23 4.67
CA VAL A 53 -1.14 -9.57 6.10
C VAL A 53 -1.44 -8.33 6.90
N ILE A 54 -2.40 -8.41 7.83
CA ILE A 54 -2.73 -7.35 8.79
C ILE A 54 -2.89 -7.95 10.17
N GLU A 55 -2.02 -7.55 11.10
CA GLU A 55 -1.99 -7.99 12.50
C GLU A 55 -2.17 -9.51 12.65
N GLY A 56 -1.32 -10.25 11.93
CA GLY A 56 -1.22 -11.70 12.06
C GLY A 56 -2.32 -12.51 11.39
N ALA A 57 -3.29 -11.88 10.75
CA ALA A 57 -4.22 -12.54 9.84
C ALA A 57 -3.83 -12.26 8.39
N ALA A 58 -4.09 -13.20 7.50
CA ALA A 58 -3.75 -13.10 6.09
C ALA A 58 -4.97 -13.24 5.20
N LEU A 59 -4.92 -12.56 4.06
CA LEU A 59 -5.84 -12.61 2.95
C LEU A 59 -5.04 -12.85 1.69
N ALA A 60 -5.43 -13.81 0.85
CA ALA A 60 -4.76 -14.05 -0.41
C ALA A 60 -5.77 -14.30 -1.54
N THR A 61 -5.47 -13.77 -2.72
CA THR A 61 -6.22 -14.02 -3.95
C THR A 61 -5.32 -14.53 -5.04
N ALA A 62 -5.87 -15.35 -5.94
CA ALA A 62 -5.19 -15.86 -7.12
C ALA A 62 -6.09 -15.70 -8.35
N PRO A 63 -5.52 -15.58 -9.56
CA PRO A 63 -6.29 -15.40 -10.79
C PRO A 63 -7.08 -16.65 -11.20
N ASP A 64 -6.60 -17.83 -10.80
CA ASP A 64 -7.16 -19.13 -11.18
C ASP A 64 -6.94 -20.19 -10.10
N GLN A 65 -7.59 -21.36 -10.28
CA GLN A 65 -7.57 -22.45 -9.33
C GLN A 65 -6.20 -23.14 -9.20
N GLU A 66 -5.42 -23.19 -10.26
CA GLU A 66 -4.10 -23.82 -10.26
C GLU A 66 -3.13 -22.96 -9.44
N THR A 67 -3.08 -21.68 -9.72
CA THR A 67 -2.31 -20.69 -8.96
C THR A 67 -2.71 -20.69 -7.48
N ALA A 68 -4.03 -20.76 -7.17
CA ALA A 68 -4.51 -20.81 -5.80
C ALA A 68 -3.96 -22.01 -5.05
N ARG A 69 -4.03 -23.22 -5.65
CA ARG A 69 -3.51 -24.46 -5.02
C ARG A 69 -2.01 -24.40 -4.77
N LEU A 70 -1.23 -23.90 -5.74
CA LEU A 70 0.23 -23.75 -5.57
C LEU A 70 0.56 -22.83 -4.41
N ILE A 71 -0.14 -21.69 -4.32
CA ILE A 71 0.06 -20.73 -3.24
C ILE A 71 -0.37 -21.30 -1.90
N GLU A 72 -1.52 -21.96 -1.78
CA GLU A 72 -1.97 -22.59 -0.53
C GLU A 72 -0.96 -23.61 -0.02
N GLN A 73 -0.44 -24.47 -0.91
CA GLN A 73 0.59 -25.44 -0.56
C GLN A 73 1.88 -24.74 -0.07
N ALA A 74 2.32 -23.70 -0.79
CA ALA A 74 3.53 -22.98 -0.46
C ALA A 74 3.43 -22.19 0.85
N LEU A 75 2.26 -21.62 1.15
CA LEU A 75 1.99 -20.82 2.35
C LEU A 75 1.64 -21.67 3.57
N GLY A 76 1.25 -22.93 3.36
CA GLY A 76 0.85 -23.84 4.44
C GLY A 76 1.87 -23.93 5.55
N GLY A 77 1.44 -23.75 6.80
CA GLY A 77 2.28 -23.83 8.00
C GLY A 77 3.23 -22.66 8.23
N LEU A 78 3.20 -21.62 7.40
CA LEU A 78 4.00 -20.42 7.62
C LEU A 78 3.38 -19.50 8.68
N ALA A 79 4.23 -18.85 9.47
CA ALA A 79 3.82 -17.74 10.32
C ALA A 79 3.43 -16.52 9.45
N ALA A 80 2.54 -15.67 9.97
CA ALA A 80 1.94 -14.59 9.20
C ALA A 80 2.97 -13.61 8.61
N ASP A 81 4.03 -13.28 9.34
CA ASP A 81 5.12 -12.40 8.90
C ASP A 81 5.93 -13.00 7.73
N ALA A 82 6.01 -14.32 7.65
CA ALA A 82 6.69 -15.01 6.57
C ALA A 82 5.88 -15.00 5.26
N LEU A 83 4.56 -14.84 5.31
CA LEU A 83 3.67 -14.88 4.14
C LEU A 83 3.92 -13.76 3.13
N THR A 84 4.49 -12.65 3.56
CA THR A 84 4.86 -11.53 2.67
C THR A 84 6.36 -11.39 2.43
N SER A 85 7.17 -12.33 2.95
CA SER A 85 8.62 -12.33 2.75
C SER A 85 9.00 -12.78 1.34
N ALA A 86 9.54 -11.87 0.52
CA ALA A 86 10.00 -12.17 -0.83
C ALA A 86 10.99 -13.36 -0.87
N GLY A 87 11.91 -13.43 0.10
CA GLY A 87 12.88 -14.52 0.18
C GLY A 87 12.25 -15.87 0.55
N VAL A 88 11.20 -15.89 1.37
CA VAL A 88 10.46 -17.12 1.70
C VAL A 88 9.66 -17.59 0.49
N LEU A 89 8.92 -16.68 -0.13
CA LEU A 89 8.09 -16.97 -1.30
C LEU A 89 8.93 -17.48 -2.48
N GLY A 90 10.06 -16.82 -2.79
CA GLY A 90 10.94 -17.23 -3.88
C GLY A 90 11.59 -18.62 -3.72
N ARG A 91 11.66 -19.15 -2.49
CA ARG A 91 12.12 -20.51 -2.24
C ARG A 91 11.01 -21.56 -2.36
N ARG A 92 9.75 -21.15 -2.34
CA ARG A 92 8.60 -22.06 -2.28
C ARG A 92 7.73 -22.06 -3.52
N LEU A 93 7.84 -21.02 -4.33
CA LEU A 93 7.01 -20.81 -5.51
C LEU A 93 7.89 -20.57 -6.74
N PRO A 94 7.48 -21.03 -7.92
CA PRO A 94 8.13 -20.70 -9.20
C PRO A 94 7.77 -19.27 -9.62
N ILE A 95 8.38 -18.29 -8.97
CA ILE A 95 8.06 -16.86 -9.19
C ILE A 95 8.78 -16.35 -10.43
N ALA A 96 8.02 -15.81 -11.39
CA ALA A 96 8.55 -15.06 -12.52
C ALA A 96 8.79 -13.59 -12.15
N GLU A 97 7.88 -13.00 -11.35
CA GLU A 97 7.99 -11.61 -10.92
C GLU A 97 7.36 -11.42 -9.54
N ILE A 98 7.98 -10.56 -8.72
CA ILE A 98 7.49 -10.21 -7.38
C ILE A 98 7.48 -8.69 -7.22
N ARG A 99 6.42 -8.15 -6.64
CA ARG A 99 6.28 -6.74 -6.25
C ARG A 99 5.99 -6.61 -4.77
N GLY A 100 6.82 -5.89 -4.09
CA GLY A 100 6.78 -5.75 -2.63
C GLY A 100 7.90 -6.55 -1.93
N PRO A 101 7.78 -6.79 -0.61
CA PRO A 101 6.66 -6.35 0.22
C PRO A 101 6.58 -4.84 0.37
N ALA A 102 5.36 -4.32 0.44
CA ALA A 102 5.09 -2.95 0.83
C ALA A 102 4.45 -2.94 2.22
N THR A 103 4.96 -2.12 3.12
CA THR A 103 4.38 -1.93 4.44
C THR A 103 3.04 -1.19 4.31
N LEU A 104 2.04 -1.65 5.04
CA LEU A 104 0.72 -1.06 5.13
C LEU A 104 0.57 -0.38 6.48
N ALA A 105 0.36 0.94 6.46
CA ALA A 105 0.15 1.73 7.66
C ALA A 105 -1.16 2.52 7.56
N TYR A 106 -1.79 2.72 8.71
CA TYR A 106 -3.08 3.37 8.84
C TYR A 106 -3.03 4.35 10.00
N LEU A 107 -3.87 5.37 9.93
CA LEU A 107 -3.91 6.41 10.96
C LEU A 107 -5.30 6.49 11.59
N ASP A 108 -5.33 6.34 12.91
CA ASP A 108 -6.48 6.78 13.70
C ASP A 108 -6.41 8.32 13.83
N PRO A 109 -7.49 9.06 13.59
CA PRO A 109 -7.50 10.52 13.76
C PRO A 109 -7.00 11.00 15.12
N ALA A 110 -7.21 10.22 16.21
CA ALA A 110 -6.72 10.54 17.53
C ALA A 110 -5.19 10.47 17.68
N ASP A 111 -4.53 9.68 16.82
CA ASP A 111 -3.06 9.53 16.82
C ASP A 111 -2.36 10.52 15.87
N PHE A 112 -3.12 11.35 15.14
CA PHE A 112 -2.56 12.29 14.18
C PHE A 112 -1.66 13.32 14.83
N ARG A 113 -0.46 13.49 14.26
CA ARG A 113 0.55 14.44 14.68
C ARG A 113 0.78 15.48 13.59
N PRO A 114 -0.08 16.52 13.52
CA PRO A 114 0.00 17.52 12.46
C PRO A 114 1.33 18.27 12.46
N GLN A 115 1.80 18.64 11.29
CA GLN A 115 2.97 19.49 11.11
C GLN A 115 2.48 20.84 10.58
N PRO A 116 2.55 21.89 11.40
CA PRO A 116 2.16 23.22 10.95
C PRO A 116 3.15 23.71 9.89
N ALA A 117 2.64 24.02 8.72
CA ALA A 117 3.39 24.74 7.68
C ALA A 117 2.41 25.27 6.62
N ALA A 118 2.82 26.34 5.96
CA ALA A 118 2.08 26.87 4.83
C ALA A 118 2.20 25.90 3.63
N THR A 119 1.10 25.33 3.23
CA THR A 119 0.95 24.60 1.97
C THR A 119 -0.02 25.36 1.07
N THR A 120 0.17 25.26 -0.22
CA THR A 120 -0.76 25.83 -1.21
C THR A 120 -1.59 24.68 -1.79
N PRO A 121 -2.92 24.69 -1.64
CA PRO A 121 -3.75 23.74 -2.36
C PRO A 121 -3.69 24.03 -3.87
N LEU A 122 -3.51 23.00 -4.67
CA LEU A 122 -3.47 23.07 -6.13
C LEU A 122 -4.40 22.01 -6.71
N ASP A 123 -5.15 22.40 -7.71
CA ASP A 123 -5.93 21.47 -8.51
C ASP A 123 -5.03 20.55 -9.33
N LEU A 124 -5.55 19.39 -9.73
CA LEU A 124 -4.76 18.38 -10.43
C LEU A 124 -4.21 18.85 -11.77
N ASP A 125 -4.89 19.75 -12.44
CA ASP A 125 -4.52 20.33 -13.73
C ASP A 125 -3.70 21.63 -13.60
N HIS A 126 -3.39 22.05 -12.37
CA HIS A 126 -2.62 23.29 -12.15
C HIS A 126 -1.24 23.21 -12.84
N PRO A 127 -0.86 24.22 -13.67
CA PRO A 127 0.37 24.17 -14.47
C PRO A 127 1.64 23.90 -13.66
N ASP A 128 1.77 24.50 -12.47
CA ASP A 128 2.95 24.31 -11.63
C ASP A 128 3.04 22.90 -11.04
N LEU A 129 1.89 22.26 -10.73
CA LEU A 129 1.86 20.87 -10.31
C LEU A 129 2.26 19.96 -11.46
N GLN A 130 1.72 20.19 -12.66
CA GLN A 130 2.05 19.41 -13.84
C GLN A 130 3.54 19.54 -14.21
N ALA A 131 4.10 20.74 -14.14
CA ALA A 131 5.53 20.95 -14.36
C ALA A 131 6.39 20.22 -13.32
N PHE A 132 5.98 20.22 -12.05
CA PHE A 132 6.66 19.47 -10.98
C PHE A 132 6.63 17.95 -11.22
N LEU A 133 5.47 17.40 -11.60
CA LEU A 133 5.33 15.97 -11.89
C LEU A 133 6.12 15.55 -13.14
N GLN A 134 6.14 16.38 -14.18
CA GLN A 134 6.90 16.12 -15.41
C GLN A 134 8.43 16.18 -15.19
N ALA A 135 8.89 16.99 -14.24
CA ALA A 135 10.30 17.10 -13.89
C ALA A 135 10.79 15.94 -12.99
N ALA A 136 9.88 15.13 -12.44
CA ALA A 136 10.22 14.01 -11.59
C ALA A 136 10.73 12.82 -12.41
N GLU A 137 11.69 12.07 -11.83
CA GLU A 137 12.09 10.80 -12.42
C GLU A 137 10.92 9.81 -12.46
N ALA A 138 10.79 9.05 -13.53
CA ALA A 138 9.69 8.10 -13.73
C ALA A 138 9.56 7.09 -12.57
N ALA A 139 10.68 6.62 -12.02
CA ALA A 139 10.71 5.72 -10.89
C ALA A 139 10.15 6.38 -9.61
N ASP A 140 10.49 7.64 -9.36
CA ASP A 140 9.97 8.40 -8.21
C ASP A 140 8.47 8.67 -8.35
N LEU A 141 8.03 9.04 -9.54
CA LEU A 141 6.62 9.28 -9.83
C LEU A 141 5.79 7.99 -9.62
N GLN A 142 6.28 6.86 -10.13
CA GLN A 142 5.65 5.57 -9.95
C GLN A 142 5.62 5.13 -8.48
N GLU A 143 6.72 5.28 -7.76
CA GLU A 143 6.80 4.90 -6.32
C GLU A 143 5.92 5.79 -5.45
N SER A 144 5.81 7.07 -5.76
CA SER A 144 5.00 8.03 -5.00
C SER A 144 3.50 7.86 -5.18
N GLY A 145 3.04 7.30 -6.31
CA GLY A 145 1.62 7.22 -6.66
C GLY A 145 0.98 8.58 -6.97
N MET A 146 1.76 9.65 -7.13
CA MET A 146 1.24 11.01 -7.36
C MET A 146 0.45 11.16 -8.66
N GLY A 147 0.70 10.32 -9.67
CA GLY A 147 -0.08 10.28 -10.91
C GLY A 147 -1.48 9.68 -10.77
N GLU A 148 -1.81 9.09 -9.62
CA GLU A 148 -3.08 8.38 -9.39
C GLU A 148 -4.01 9.09 -8.40
N ILE A 149 -3.60 10.24 -7.84
CA ILE A 149 -4.41 10.99 -6.88
C ILE A 149 -5.70 11.53 -7.52
N THR A 150 -6.73 11.64 -6.71
CA THR A 150 -8.07 12.12 -7.14
C THR A 150 -8.53 13.37 -6.38
N THR A 151 -7.67 13.90 -5.51
CA THR A 151 -7.96 15.05 -4.66
C THR A 151 -7.04 16.22 -5.01
N PRO A 152 -7.36 17.46 -4.60
CA PRO A 152 -6.41 18.55 -4.64
C PRO A 152 -5.10 18.17 -3.96
N THR A 153 -3.99 18.70 -4.46
CA THR A 153 -2.67 18.52 -3.87
C THR A 153 -2.35 19.64 -2.92
N PHE A 154 -1.60 19.31 -1.88
CA PHE A 154 -1.03 20.27 -0.93
C PHE A 154 0.45 20.45 -1.26
N ALA A 155 0.77 21.55 -1.93
CA ALA A 155 2.10 21.83 -2.45
C ALA A 155 2.92 22.73 -1.52
N ILE A 156 4.23 22.50 -1.50
CA ILE A 156 5.21 23.38 -0.89
C ILE A 156 6.02 24.04 -2.01
N ARG A 157 6.19 25.35 -1.90
CA ARG A 157 6.95 26.14 -2.86
C ARG A 157 8.25 26.65 -2.25
N GLN A 158 9.28 26.69 -3.08
CA GLN A 158 10.53 27.43 -2.82
C GLN A 158 10.85 28.23 -4.09
N ASP A 159 11.17 29.49 -3.93
CA ASP A 159 11.47 30.42 -5.06
C ASP A 159 10.39 30.38 -6.16
N GLY A 160 9.12 30.29 -5.75
CA GLY A 160 7.97 30.24 -6.65
C GLY A 160 7.67 28.86 -7.27
N GLN A 161 8.59 27.89 -7.18
CA GLN A 161 8.44 26.56 -7.77
C GLN A 161 7.91 25.54 -6.77
N VAL A 162 7.09 24.61 -7.22
CA VAL A 162 6.67 23.45 -6.41
C VAL A 162 7.86 22.52 -6.23
N VAL A 163 8.19 22.22 -4.97
CA VAL A 163 9.31 21.35 -4.61
C VAL A 163 8.88 20.09 -3.85
N ALA A 164 7.67 20.08 -3.29
CA ALA A 164 7.02 18.91 -2.72
C ALA A 164 5.51 19.05 -2.85
N ALA A 165 4.83 17.93 -3.03
CA ALA A 165 3.38 17.88 -3.09
C ALA A 165 2.87 16.57 -2.51
N ALA A 166 1.69 16.61 -1.89
CA ALA A 166 0.98 15.44 -1.41
C ALA A 166 -0.51 15.56 -1.69
N GLY A 167 -1.14 14.46 -1.91
CA GLY A 167 -2.60 14.31 -2.05
C GLY A 167 -2.98 12.89 -1.69
N TYR A 168 -4.19 12.48 -2.01
CA TYR A 168 -4.58 11.09 -1.87
C TYR A 168 -5.52 10.66 -2.99
N ARG A 169 -5.55 9.37 -3.23
CA ARG A 169 -6.54 8.74 -4.06
C ARG A 169 -7.67 8.24 -3.16
N ASP A 170 -8.90 8.54 -3.55
CA ASP A 170 -10.06 7.93 -2.92
C ASP A 170 -10.11 6.44 -3.24
N TRP A 171 -10.08 5.64 -2.19
CA TRP A 171 -10.20 4.20 -2.24
C TRP A 171 -11.55 3.77 -1.65
N PRO A 172 -12.01 2.54 -1.98
CA PRO A 172 -13.22 1.97 -1.39
C PRO A 172 -13.21 2.01 0.14
N CYS A 173 -14.38 1.77 0.75
CA CYS A 173 -14.56 1.76 2.20
C CYS A 173 -14.13 3.07 2.89
N GLY A 174 -14.15 4.19 2.16
CA GLY A 174 -13.77 5.50 2.69
C GLY A 174 -12.29 5.63 3.03
N ALA A 175 -11.41 4.86 2.38
CA ALA A 175 -9.97 5.01 2.59
C ALA A 175 -9.36 6.10 1.70
N ALA A 176 -8.40 6.84 2.25
CA ALA A 176 -7.58 7.83 1.57
C ALA A 176 -6.17 7.29 1.39
N HIS A 177 -5.84 6.80 0.18
CA HIS A 177 -4.49 6.32 -0.13
C HIS A 177 -3.55 7.49 -0.37
N VAL A 178 -2.74 7.83 0.64
CA VAL A 178 -1.87 9.00 0.63
C VAL A 178 -0.66 8.80 -0.29
N SER A 179 -0.43 9.80 -1.13
CA SER A 179 0.70 9.89 -2.06
C SER A 179 1.49 11.16 -1.77
N VAL A 180 2.83 11.07 -1.83
CA VAL A 180 3.71 12.22 -1.59
C VAL A 180 4.96 12.13 -2.46
N LEU A 181 5.34 13.26 -3.04
CA LEU A 181 6.55 13.41 -3.84
C LEU A 181 7.34 14.63 -3.38
N THR A 182 8.66 14.50 -3.33
CA THR A 182 9.59 15.61 -3.06
C THR A 182 10.69 15.59 -4.11
N ALA A 183 10.97 16.75 -4.70
CA ALA A 183 12.06 16.92 -5.66
C ALA A 183 13.39 16.43 -5.09
N ALA A 184 14.15 15.67 -5.86
CA ALA A 184 15.38 15.00 -5.41
C ALA A 184 16.36 15.96 -4.73
N ALA A 185 16.56 17.17 -5.29
CA ALA A 185 17.49 18.17 -4.80
C ALA A 185 17.19 18.72 -3.39
N VAL A 186 15.95 18.54 -2.89
CA VAL A 186 15.52 19.10 -1.60
C VAL A 186 15.06 18.02 -0.60
N ARG A 187 15.32 16.77 -0.89
CA ARG A 187 15.02 15.67 0.05
C ARG A 187 15.79 15.82 1.37
N GLY A 188 15.33 15.16 2.40
CA GLY A 188 15.93 15.19 3.73
C GLY A 188 15.60 16.44 4.57
N ARG A 189 14.85 17.41 4.02
CA ARG A 189 14.49 18.68 4.70
C ARG A 189 13.11 18.65 5.37
N GLY A 190 12.45 17.50 5.44
CA GLY A 190 11.14 17.36 6.07
C GLY A 190 9.94 17.76 5.21
N LEU A 191 10.14 18.19 3.96
CA LEU A 191 9.08 18.70 3.08
C LEU A 191 7.99 17.67 2.78
N ALA A 192 8.37 16.40 2.59
CA ALA A 192 7.41 15.31 2.44
C ALA A 192 6.44 15.21 3.63
N ARG A 193 6.97 15.31 4.86
CA ARG A 193 6.17 15.26 6.08
C ARG A 193 5.19 16.43 6.15
N THR A 194 5.64 17.60 5.79
CA THR A 194 4.83 18.82 5.80
C THR A 194 3.68 18.75 4.77
N ALA A 195 3.98 18.41 3.51
CA ALA A 195 2.98 18.28 2.47
C ALA A 195 1.96 17.18 2.81
N ALA A 196 2.47 16.00 3.22
CA ALA A 196 1.61 14.88 3.61
C ALA A 196 0.74 15.19 4.82
N SER A 197 1.23 15.98 5.79
CA SER A 197 0.43 16.42 6.94
C SER A 197 -0.83 17.16 6.51
N ALA A 198 -0.74 18.05 5.52
CA ALA A 198 -1.90 18.78 5.01
C ALA A 198 -2.89 17.85 4.28
N ALA A 199 -2.40 16.93 3.45
CA ALA A 199 -3.23 15.93 2.78
C ALA A 199 -3.95 15.01 3.78
N VAL A 200 -3.26 14.57 4.83
CA VAL A 200 -3.81 13.74 5.89
C VAL A 200 -4.85 14.51 6.72
N ALA A 201 -4.58 15.77 7.07
CA ALA A 201 -5.54 16.61 7.77
C ALA A 201 -6.84 16.78 6.96
N HIS A 202 -6.72 17.00 5.65
CA HIS A 202 -7.85 17.07 4.74
C HIS A 202 -8.62 15.74 4.69
N ALA A 203 -7.92 14.60 4.56
CA ALA A 203 -8.56 13.28 4.56
C ALA A 203 -9.34 13.00 5.85
N ILE A 204 -8.78 13.39 7.02
CA ILE A 204 -9.44 13.25 8.32
C ILE A 204 -10.69 14.15 8.40
N ALA A 205 -10.62 15.40 7.92
CA ALA A 205 -11.75 16.31 7.89
C ALA A 205 -12.90 15.79 7.02
N GLU A 206 -12.57 15.05 5.93
CA GLU A 206 -13.53 14.36 5.07
C GLU A 206 -14.02 13.01 5.67
N GLY A 207 -13.67 12.66 6.90
CA GLY A 207 -14.08 11.42 7.58
C GLY A 207 -13.42 10.16 7.03
N LYS A 208 -12.38 10.30 6.22
CA LYS A 208 -11.71 9.16 5.56
C LYS A 208 -10.72 8.46 6.49
N LEU A 209 -10.38 7.22 6.15
CA LEU A 209 -9.30 6.44 6.77
C LEU A 209 -7.99 6.72 6.02
N PRO A 210 -7.04 7.50 6.57
CA PRO A 210 -5.75 7.66 5.94
C PRO A 210 -4.98 6.34 5.91
N GLN A 211 -4.55 5.95 4.71
CA GLN A 211 -3.78 4.74 4.43
C GLN A 211 -2.48 5.10 3.75
N TRP A 212 -1.39 4.50 4.20
CA TRP A 212 -0.06 4.67 3.64
C TRP A 212 0.52 3.32 3.23
N ARG A 213 1.02 3.22 2.00
CA ARG A 213 1.68 2.04 1.49
C ARG A 213 3.07 2.41 1.00
N ALA A 214 4.11 1.83 1.59
CA ALA A 214 5.47 2.18 1.26
C ALA A 214 6.44 1.00 1.30
N ARG A 215 7.38 0.97 0.37
CA ARG A 215 8.55 0.09 0.35
C ARG A 215 9.77 0.77 0.97
N PRO A 216 10.14 2.02 0.60
CA PRO A 216 11.32 2.69 1.14
C PRO A 216 11.16 3.05 2.61
N GLU A 217 12.20 2.79 3.40
CA GLU A 217 12.23 3.15 4.83
C GLU A 217 12.06 4.66 5.06
N ALA A 218 12.57 5.49 4.14
CA ALA A 218 12.39 6.94 4.22
C ALA A 218 10.90 7.34 4.19
N SER A 219 10.10 6.71 3.33
CA SER A 219 8.65 6.94 3.24
C SER A 219 7.93 6.43 4.50
N ARG A 220 8.26 5.23 4.99
CA ARG A 220 7.71 4.68 6.24
C ARG A 220 7.99 5.59 7.44
N ARG A 221 9.19 6.19 7.50
CA ARG A 221 9.56 7.14 8.55
C ARG A 221 8.67 8.39 8.52
N VAL A 222 8.36 8.91 7.33
CA VAL A 222 7.41 10.03 7.20
C VAL A 222 6.05 9.65 7.78
N ALA A 223 5.50 8.50 7.40
CA ALA A 223 4.22 8.02 7.92
C ALA A 223 4.23 7.90 9.47
N ARG A 224 5.24 7.25 10.04
CA ARG A 224 5.37 7.10 11.50
C ARG A 224 5.44 8.45 12.24
N THR A 225 6.12 9.45 11.67
CA THR A 225 6.18 10.79 12.30
C THR A 225 4.85 11.52 12.30
N LEU A 226 3.94 11.18 11.38
CA LEU A 226 2.57 11.70 11.34
C LEU A 226 1.59 10.92 12.23
N GLY A 227 2.04 9.83 12.86
CA GLY A 227 1.23 9.00 13.76
C GLY A 227 0.68 7.73 13.14
N PHE A 228 1.01 7.41 11.88
CA PHE A 228 0.58 6.15 11.25
C PHE A 228 1.16 4.95 12.00
N ARG A 229 0.32 3.93 12.16
CA ARG A 229 0.69 2.61 12.72
C ARG A 229 0.85 1.62 11.58
N GLU A 230 2.00 0.94 11.54
CA GLU A 230 2.25 -0.16 10.60
C GLU A 230 1.48 -1.39 11.09
N LEU A 231 0.45 -1.80 10.35
CA LEU A 231 -0.39 -2.93 10.73
C LEU A 231 -0.04 -4.20 9.95
N GLY A 232 0.72 -4.10 8.87
CA GLY A 232 1.04 -5.27 8.06
C GLY A 232 1.78 -4.97 6.78
N ALA A 233 1.68 -5.89 5.83
CA ALA A 233 2.35 -5.78 4.55
C ALA A 233 1.54 -6.43 3.41
N GLN A 234 1.83 -6.01 2.19
CA GLN A 234 1.31 -6.57 0.95
C GLN A 234 2.45 -7.00 0.04
N VAL A 235 2.27 -8.14 -0.63
CA VAL A 235 3.13 -8.60 -1.72
C VAL A 235 2.26 -9.12 -2.86
N SER A 236 2.74 -8.95 -4.08
CA SER A 236 2.10 -9.53 -5.26
C SER A 236 3.12 -10.38 -6.01
N VAL A 237 2.68 -11.53 -6.50
CA VAL A 237 3.53 -12.48 -7.23
C VAL A 237 2.88 -12.87 -8.54
N ARG A 238 3.68 -12.99 -9.58
CA ARG A 238 3.32 -13.64 -10.83
C ARG A 238 4.13 -14.91 -10.94
N LEU A 239 3.45 -16.06 -11.04
CA LEU A 239 4.11 -17.34 -11.19
C LEU A 239 4.61 -17.50 -12.62
N ALA A 240 5.71 -18.24 -12.79
CA ALA A 240 6.14 -18.68 -14.09
C ALA A 240 5.09 -19.64 -14.67
N ALA A 241 4.86 -19.55 -15.97
CA ALA A 241 4.05 -20.56 -16.65
C ALA A 241 4.68 -21.94 -16.43
N ALA A 242 3.84 -22.95 -16.20
CA ALA A 242 4.32 -24.33 -16.19
C ALA A 242 4.97 -24.63 -17.54
N ASP A 243 6.22 -25.10 -17.53
CA ASP A 243 6.86 -25.55 -18.76
C ASP A 243 6.17 -26.84 -19.22
N PRO A 244 5.46 -26.85 -20.36
CA PRO A 244 4.76 -28.04 -20.83
C PRO A 244 5.70 -29.18 -21.24
N ALA A 245 7.03 -28.97 -21.18
CA ALA A 245 8.02 -29.92 -21.65
C ALA A 245 8.61 -30.86 -20.58
N LEU A 246 8.20 -30.77 -19.30
CA LEU A 246 8.64 -31.71 -18.26
C LEU A 246 7.47 -32.60 -17.81
N PRO A 247 7.32 -33.83 -18.34
CA PRO A 247 6.42 -34.81 -17.76
C PRO A 247 6.89 -35.13 -16.35
N GLY A 248 5.96 -35.13 -15.39
CA GLY A 248 6.19 -35.31 -13.96
C GLY A 248 7.14 -36.47 -13.63
N ARG A 249 8.09 -36.19 -12.75
CA ARG A 249 8.87 -37.23 -12.05
C ARG A 249 8.14 -37.68 -10.79
#